data_398d8e5f66df40e8adab8977a9f0e0c7
#
_entry.id   398d8e5f66df40e8adab8977a9f0e0c7
#
_cell.length_a   1.000
_cell.length_b   1.000
_cell.length_c   1.000
_cell.angle_alpha   90.00
_cell.angle_beta   90.00
_cell.angle_gamma   90.00
#
_symmetry.space_group_name_H-M   'P 1'
#
loop_
_entity.id
_entity.type
_entity.pdbx_description
1 polymer ?
#
loop_
_entity_poly.entity_id
_entity_poly.type
_entity_poly.pdbx_seq_one_letter_code
_entity_poly.pdbx_strand_id
1 'polypeptide(L)'
;MITKRDQLDQLRGDLRRVMRGLWQRRRPSDDLLAIVQGEPRLSRRHIAVLAQIGTEGERTVGELAQELGLSLPAASKLTTELEGLALVHRREHIDDRRRTVVDLNALTSDRVRAWLEQRDRPFVRTLSALTPDERDAFLKGLRTLADALVEESADGPFRSHHRAAHRRRSHRDRPV
;
A
#
# COMPACT_ATOMS: atom_id res chain seq x y z
N MET A 1 29.01 26.50 -9.53
CA MET A 1 29.04 25.11 -9.01
C MET A 1 27.97 24.93 -7.96
N ILE A 2 27.01 24.06 -8.18
CA ILE A 2 25.96 23.75 -7.16
C ILE A 2 26.61 22.93 -6.06
N THR A 3 26.50 23.37 -4.81
CA THR A 3 27.10 22.64 -3.68
C THR A 3 26.25 21.42 -3.31
N LYS A 4 26.83 20.42 -2.61
CA LYS A 4 26.11 19.24 -2.12
C LYS A 4 24.96 19.64 -1.16
N ARG A 5 25.11 20.79 -0.47
CA ARG A 5 24.09 21.34 0.41
C ARG A 5 22.92 21.89 -0.38
N ASP A 6 23.17 22.62 -1.48
CA ASP A 6 22.12 23.14 -2.36
C ASP A 6 21.31 22.00 -2.98
N GLN A 7 21.98 20.92 -3.42
CA GLN A 7 21.34 19.72 -3.95
C GLN A 7 20.42 19.03 -2.92
N LEU A 8 20.86 18.97 -1.66
CA LEU A 8 20.05 18.39 -0.58
C LEU A 8 18.81 19.24 -0.28
N ASP A 9 18.94 20.56 -0.27
CA ASP A 9 17.82 21.46 -0.01
C ASP A 9 16.81 21.45 -1.18
N GLN A 10 17.29 21.32 -2.41
CA GLN A 10 16.45 21.12 -3.58
C GLN A 10 15.69 19.78 -3.49
N LEU A 11 16.39 18.68 -3.21
CA LEU A 11 15.78 17.36 -3.03
C LEU A 11 14.67 17.37 -1.96
N ARG A 12 14.95 17.98 -0.81
CA ARG A 12 13.95 18.15 0.27
C ARG A 12 12.73 18.95 -0.18
N GLY A 13 12.95 20.01 -0.96
CA GLY A 13 11.90 20.84 -1.53
C GLY A 13 11.00 20.03 -2.48
N ASP A 14 11.61 19.33 -3.42
CA ASP A 14 10.90 18.52 -4.41
C ASP A 14 10.17 17.34 -3.77
N LEU A 15 10.80 16.67 -2.81
CA LEU A 15 10.16 15.57 -2.07
C LEU A 15 8.92 16.06 -1.31
N ARG A 16 8.98 17.24 -0.66
CA ARG A 16 7.79 17.85 -0.02
C ARG A 16 6.66 18.13 -1.02
N ARG A 17 6.99 18.59 -2.23
CA ARG A 17 6.01 18.83 -3.31
C ARG A 17 5.37 17.52 -3.78
N VAL A 18 6.18 16.49 -4.01
CA VAL A 18 5.73 15.13 -4.39
C VAL A 18 4.81 14.58 -3.31
N MET A 19 5.26 14.58 -2.06
CA MET A 19 4.45 14.11 -0.91
C MET A 19 3.11 14.84 -0.81
N ARG A 20 3.10 16.15 -0.93
CA ARG A 20 1.86 16.95 -0.94
C ARG A 20 0.93 16.55 -2.06
N GLY A 21 1.45 16.38 -3.29
CA GLY A 21 0.67 15.93 -4.45
C GLY A 21 0.08 14.53 -4.26
N LEU A 22 0.85 13.60 -3.70
CA LEU A 22 0.39 12.26 -3.37
C LEU A 22 -0.68 12.28 -2.26
N TRP A 23 -0.52 13.14 -1.24
CA TRP A 23 -1.50 13.28 -0.16
C TRP A 23 -2.83 13.87 -0.64
N GLN A 24 -2.78 14.87 -1.51
CA GLN A 24 -4.00 15.45 -2.11
C GLN A 24 -4.74 14.44 -2.98
N ARG A 25 -4.03 13.53 -3.65
CA ARG A 25 -4.58 12.44 -4.47
C ARG A 25 -5.02 11.20 -3.68
N ARG A 26 -4.69 11.13 -2.38
CA ARG A 26 -5.18 10.07 -1.46
C ARG A 26 -6.67 10.17 -1.15
N ARG A 27 -7.35 11.22 -1.59
CA ARG A 27 -8.82 11.20 -1.59
C ARG A 27 -9.23 10.18 -2.65
N PRO A 28 -10.12 9.23 -2.32
CA PRO A 28 -10.72 8.36 -3.32
C PRO A 28 -11.25 9.28 -4.43
N SER A 29 -10.94 9.00 -5.69
CA SER A 29 -11.58 9.72 -6.79
C SER A 29 -13.09 9.50 -6.71
N ASP A 30 -13.86 10.43 -7.27
CA ASP A 30 -15.31 10.30 -7.34
C ASP A 30 -15.70 8.95 -7.99
N ASP A 31 -14.87 8.38 -8.86
CA ASP A 31 -15.08 7.07 -9.47
C ASP A 31 -14.94 5.90 -8.49
N LEU A 32 -13.97 5.96 -7.56
CA LEU A 32 -13.88 4.98 -6.46
C LEU A 32 -14.97 5.24 -5.40
N LEU A 33 -15.27 6.51 -5.14
CA LEU A 33 -16.43 6.85 -4.33
C LEU A 33 -17.71 6.35 -5.00
N ALA A 34 -17.80 6.30 -6.34
CA ALA A 34 -18.95 5.74 -7.05
C ALA A 34 -19.03 4.20 -6.93
N ILE A 35 -17.89 3.49 -6.83
CA ILE A 35 -17.90 2.07 -6.41
C ILE A 35 -18.41 1.95 -4.97
N VAL A 36 -18.17 2.98 -4.16
CA VAL A 36 -18.41 3.05 -2.72
C VAL A 36 -19.63 3.91 -2.37
N GLN A 37 -20.12 4.75 -3.32
CA GLN A 37 -21.31 5.61 -3.15
C GLN A 37 -22.58 4.76 -3.05
N GLY A 38 -22.95 4.51 -1.86
CA GLY A 38 -24.06 3.67 -1.45
C GLY A 38 -23.70 2.75 -0.29
N GLU A 39 -22.41 2.58 -0.01
CA GLU A 39 -21.92 1.72 1.07
C GLU A 39 -21.03 2.50 2.06
N PRO A 40 -21.62 3.12 3.09
CA PRO A 40 -20.88 3.86 4.12
C PRO A 40 -19.91 2.98 4.92
N ARG A 41 -19.85 1.69 4.63
CA ARG A 41 -19.01 0.70 5.31
C ARG A 41 -17.61 0.57 4.75
N LEU A 42 -17.32 1.09 3.53
CA LEU A 42 -16.01 0.95 2.91
C LEU A 42 -15.01 1.95 3.49
N SER A 43 -13.97 1.42 4.09
CA SER A 43 -12.85 2.17 4.66
C SER A 43 -11.69 2.28 3.66
N ARG A 44 -10.70 3.15 3.97
CA ARG A 44 -9.44 3.24 3.20
C ARG A 44 -8.71 1.90 3.09
N ARG A 45 -8.88 1.00 4.06
CA ARG A 45 -8.28 -0.35 4.03
C ARG A 45 -8.93 -1.24 2.98
N HIS A 46 -10.25 -1.15 2.79
CA HIS A 46 -10.94 -1.84 1.69
C HIS A 46 -10.42 -1.38 0.33
N ILE A 47 -10.26 -0.06 0.16
CA ILE A 47 -9.71 0.51 -1.07
C ILE A 47 -8.28 0.03 -1.32
N ALA A 48 -7.46 -0.09 -0.26
CA ALA A 48 -6.10 -0.61 -0.39
C ALA A 48 -6.10 -2.07 -0.86
N VAL A 49 -7.01 -2.91 -0.34
CA VAL A 49 -7.18 -4.29 -0.80
C VAL A 49 -7.59 -4.34 -2.28
N LEU A 50 -8.61 -3.56 -2.68
CA LEU A 50 -9.04 -3.50 -4.09
C LEU A 50 -7.93 -3.01 -5.01
N ALA A 51 -7.17 -1.99 -4.59
CA ALA A 51 -6.03 -1.47 -5.34
C ALA A 51 -4.93 -2.52 -5.51
N GLN A 52 -4.61 -3.26 -4.44
CA GLN A 52 -3.57 -4.29 -4.47
C GLN A 52 -3.94 -5.42 -5.44
N ILE A 53 -5.16 -5.92 -5.36
CA ILE A 53 -5.65 -6.94 -6.28
C ILE A 53 -5.70 -6.40 -7.73
N GLY A 54 -6.14 -5.14 -7.91
CA GLY A 54 -6.21 -4.53 -9.25
C GLY A 54 -4.84 -4.30 -9.89
N THR A 55 -3.79 -4.09 -9.09
CA THR A 55 -2.42 -3.87 -9.58
C THR A 55 -1.71 -5.19 -9.88
N GLU A 56 -1.84 -6.16 -8.99
CA GLU A 56 -1.03 -7.37 -8.97
C GLU A 56 -1.79 -8.64 -9.40
N GLY A 57 -3.10 -8.54 -9.65
CA GLY A 57 -3.99 -9.66 -9.91
C GLY A 57 -4.46 -10.36 -8.63
N GLU A 58 -5.00 -11.56 -8.77
CA GLU A 58 -5.49 -12.37 -7.66
C GLU A 58 -4.41 -12.58 -6.58
N ARG A 59 -4.83 -12.54 -5.32
CA ARG A 59 -3.95 -12.67 -4.14
C ARG A 59 -4.59 -13.55 -3.08
N THR A 60 -3.78 -14.27 -2.34
CA THR A 60 -4.27 -14.91 -1.13
C THR A 60 -4.46 -13.89 0.00
N VAL A 61 -5.35 -14.22 0.94
CA VAL A 61 -5.56 -13.38 2.14
C VAL A 61 -4.26 -13.19 2.92
N GLY A 62 -3.36 -14.20 2.91
CA GLY A 62 -2.04 -14.11 3.56
C GLY A 62 -1.10 -13.12 2.87
N GLU A 63 -1.03 -13.12 1.55
CA GLU A 63 -0.26 -12.14 0.76
C GLU A 63 -0.79 -10.73 0.97
N LEU A 64 -2.12 -10.53 0.91
CA LEU A 64 -2.74 -9.24 1.20
C LEU A 64 -2.41 -8.73 2.62
N ALA A 65 -2.39 -9.63 3.60
CA ALA A 65 -2.02 -9.28 4.96
C ALA A 65 -0.57 -8.78 5.04
N GLN A 66 0.35 -9.50 4.41
CA GLN A 66 1.78 -9.15 4.39
C GLN A 66 2.03 -7.82 3.65
N GLU A 67 1.51 -7.70 2.43
CA GLU A 67 1.73 -6.54 1.55
C GLU A 67 1.14 -5.24 2.12
N LEU A 68 0.00 -5.34 2.79
CA LEU A 68 -0.69 -4.19 3.39
C LEU A 68 -0.32 -3.93 4.87
N GLY A 69 0.60 -4.71 5.44
CA GLY A 69 0.97 -4.58 6.84
C GLY A 69 -0.18 -4.86 7.82
N LEU A 70 -1.08 -5.79 7.47
CA LEU A 70 -2.24 -6.17 8.25
C LEU A 70 -2.01 -7.49 8.99
N SER A 71 -2.76 -7.72 10.07
CA SER A 71 -2.87 -9.08 10.62
C SER A 71 -3.74 -9.95 9.72
N LEU A 72 -3.50 -11.26 9.71
CA LEU A 72 -4.31 -12.21 8.92
C LEU A 72 -5.83 -12.13 9.23
N PRO A 73 -6.25 -12.02 10.51
CA PRO A 73 -7.66 -11.82 10.82
C PRO A 73 -8.23 -10.50 10.25
N ALA A 74 -7.43 -9.41 10.25
CA ALA A 74 -7.87 -8.13 9.68
C ALA A 74 -8.05 -8.22 8.15
N ALA A 75 -7.10 -8.82 7.43
CA ALA A 75 -7.19 -9.03 5.99
C ALA A 75 -8.37 -9.96 5.65
N SER A 76 -8.58 -11.03 6.40
CA SER A 76 -9.72 -11.93 6.23
C SER A 76 -11.05 -11.22 6.41
N LYS A 77 -11.19 -10.39 7.45
CA LYS A 77 -12.38 -9.59 7.69
C LYS A 77 -12.66 -8.63 6.53
N LEU A 78 -11.66 -7.86 6.09
CA LEU A 78 -11.81 -6.91 4.98
C LEU A 78 -12.25 -7.61 3.68
N THR A 79 -11.63 -8.74 3.35
CA THR A 79 -11.99 -9.50 2.14
C THR A 79 -13.37 -10.13 2.21
N THR A 80 -13.84 -10.54 3.41
CA THR A 80 -15.19 -11.03 3.62
C THR A 80 -16.23 -9.89 3.48
N GLU A 81 -15.93 -8.71 4.01
CA GLU A 81 -16.77 -7.52 3.84
C GLU A 81 -16.89 -7.11 2.37
N LEU A 82 -15.77 -7.14 1.61
CA LEU A 82 -15.75 -6.86 0.17
C LEU A 82 -16.53 -7.92 -0.64
N GLU A 83 -16.45 -9.20 -0.26
CA GLU A 83 -17.23 -10.27 -0.88
C GLU A 83 -18.73 -10.08 -0.61
N GLY A 84 -19.13 -9.72 0.60
CA GLY A 84 -20.52 -9.40 0.94
C GLY A 84 -21.11 -8.22 0.15
N LEU A 85 -20.24 -7.34 -0.37
CA LEU A 85 -20.59 -6.24 -1.28
C LEU A 85 -20.47 -6.62 -2.78
N ALA A 86 -20.19 -7.88 -3.08
CA ALA A 86 -19.97 -8.40 -4.43
C ALA A 86 -18.85 -7.64 -5.20
N LEU A 87 -17.86 -7.09 -4.49
CA LEU A 87 -16.72 -6.40 -5.10
C LEU A 87 -15.55 -7.35 -5.42
N VAL A 88 -15.45 -8.45 -4.68
CA VAL A 88 -14.46 -9.50 -4.89
C VAL A 88 -15.13 -10.87 -4.86
N HIS A 89 -14.43 -11.87 -5.41
CA HIS A 89 -14.71 -13.29 -5.25
C HIS A 89 -13.66 -13.90 -4.35
N ARG A 90 -14.07 -14.80 -3.45
CA ARG A 90 -13.17 -15.59 -2.62
C ARG A 90 -13.33 -17.07 -2.97
N ARG A 91 -12.22 -17.76 -3.12
CA ARG A 91 -12.20 -19.19 -3.41
C ARG A 91 -11.04 -19.87 -2.70
N GLU A 92 -11.13 -21.17 -2.52
CA GLU A 92 -10.01 -21.97 -2.05
C GLU A 92 -8.88 -21.97 -3.09
N HIS A 93 -7.63 -21.93 -2.61
CA HIS A 93 -6.46 -22.09 -3.47
C HIS A 93 -6.41 -23.52 -4.01
N ILE A 94 -6.05 -23.66 -5.29
CA ILE A 94 -6.11 -24.97 -5.98
C ILE A 94 -5.20 -26.04 -5.36
N ASP A 95 -4.01 -25.61 -4.91
CA ASP A 95 -2.99 -26.52 -4.37
C ASP A 95 -2.99 -26.58 -2.82
N ASP A 96 -3.65 -25.63 -2.14
CA ASP A 96 -3.72 -25.61 -0.68
C ASP A 96 -5.05 -25.00 -0.20
N ARG A 97 -6.00 -25.86 0.08
CA ARG A 97 -7.34 -25.48 0.56
C ARG A 97 -7.37 -24.66 1.84
N ARG A 98 -6.25 -24.60 2.58
CA ARG A 98 -6.14 -23.74 3.77
C ARG A 98 -5.95 -22.27 3.41
N ARG A 99 -5.57 -22.00 2.16
CA ARG A 99 -5.39 -20.65 1.64
C ARG A 99 -6.65 -20.20 0.89
N THR A 100 -7.08 -18.98 1.16
CA THR A 100 -8.18 -18.34 0.42
C THR A 100 -7.58 -17.35 -0.57
N VAL A 101 -7.92 -17.52 -1.84
CA VAL A 101 -7.59 -16.59 -2.93
C VAL A 101 -8.72 -15.60 -3.09
N VAL A 102 -8.37 -14.36 -3.35
CA VAL A 102 -9.28 -13.22 -3.54
C VAL A 102 -8.99 -12.59 -4.90
N ASP A 103 -10.05 -12.37 -5.68
CA ASP A 103 -9.98 -11.71 -6.98
C ASP A 103 -11.10 -10.69 -7.13
N LEU A 104 -10.92 -9.68 -8.00
CA LEU A 104 -11.98 -8.71 -8.30
C LEU A 104 -13.07 -9.36 -9.13
N ASN A 105 -14.34 -9.00 -8.88
CA ASN A 105 -15.37 -9.33 -9.87
C ASN A 105 -15.21 -8.48 -11.15
N ALA A 106 -15.81 -8.88 -12.28
CA ALA A 106 -15.61 -8.24 -13.56
C ALA A 106 -15.93 -6.73 -13.54
N LEU A 107 -17.08 -6.34 -13.00
CA LEU A 107 -17.47 -4.92 -12.92
C LEU A 107 -16.55 -4.10 -12.02
N THR A 108 -16.09 -4.68 -10.92
CA THR A 108 -15.15 -4.03 -10.00
C THR A 108 -13.78 -3.91 -10.66
N SER A 109 -13.34 -4.93 -11.39
CA SER A 109 -12.07 -4.93 -12.11
C SER A 109 -11.95 -3.76 -13.08
N ASP A 110 -12.96 -3.52 -13.91
CA ASP A 110 -12.95 -2.40 -14.87
C ASP A 110 -12.89 -1.04 -14.17
N ARG A 111 -13.66 -0.88 -13.11
CA ARG A 111 -13.68 0.38 -12.33
C ARG A 111 -12.37 0.62 -11.58
N VAL A 112 -11.81 -0.42 -10.97
CA VAL A 112 -10.52 -0.34 -10.27
C VAL A 112 -9.41 -0.05 -11.27
N ARG A 113 -9.41 -0.67 -12.44
CA ARG A 113 -8.44 -0.41 -13.52
C ARG A 113 -8.50 1.05 -13.97
N ALA A 114 -9.68 1.57 -14.30
CA ALA A 114 -9.85 2.97 -14.70
C ALA A 114 -9.34 3.95 -13.63
N TRP A 115 -9.58 3.65 -12.37
CA TRP A 115 -9.05 4.44 -11.26
C TRP A 115 -7.53 4.34 -11.12
N LEU A 116 -6.93 3.15 -11.26
CA LEU A 116 -5.48 2.96 -11.24
C LEU A 116 -4.81 3.74 -12.37
N GLU A 117 -5.33 3.63 -13.59
CA GLU A 117 -4.84 4.39 -14.75
C GLU A 117 -4.86 5.91 -14.49
N GLN A 118 -5.96 6.41 -13.93
CA GLN A 118 -6.07 7.82 -13.58
C GLN A 118 -5.08 8.23 -12.47
N ARG A 119 -4.89 7.38 -11.49
CA ARG A 119 -3.90 7.57 -10.41
C ARG A 119 -2.48 7.61 -10.94
N ASP A 120 -2.18 6.76 -11.90
CA ASP A 120 -0.83 6.57 -12.42
C ASP A 120 -0.46 7.57 -13.53
N ARG A 121 -1.44 8.32 -14.08
CA ARG A 121 -1.20 9.37 -15.10
C ARG A 121 -0.01 10.29 -14.82
N PRO A 122 0.23 10.82 -13.59
CA PRO A 122 1.40 11.65 -13.34
C PRO A 122 2.71 10.92 -13.49
N PHE A 123 2.76 9.65 -13.06
CA PHE A 123 3.96 8.82 -13.21
C PHE A 123 4.24 8.53 -14.68
N VAL A 124 3.20 8.15 -15.43
CA VAL A 124 3.29 7.93 -16.88
C VAL A 124 3.75 9.20 -17.59
N ARG A 125 3.17 10.36 -17.28
CA ARG A 125 3.58 11.66 -17.84
C ARG A 125 5.04 11.99 -17.50
N THR A 126 5.48 11.77 -16.27
CA THR A 126 6.87 11.99 -15.86
C THR A 126 7.80 11.11 -16.66
N LEU A 127 7.55 9.81 -16.72
CA LEU A 127 8.39 8.88 -17.46
C LEU A 127 8.40 9.16 -18.96
N SER A 128 7.28 9.63 -19.53
CA SER A 128 7.20 10.00 -20.95
C SER A 128 7.94 11.30 -21.30
N ALA A 129 8.13 12.18 -20.32
CA ALA A 129 8.85 13.44 -20.50
C ALA A 129 10.38 13.28 -20.41
N LEU A 130 10.87 12.13 -19.97
CA LEU A 130 12.28 11.81 -19.79
C LEU A 130 12.81 11.02 -21.00
N THR A 131 14.06 11.29 -21.39
CA THR A 131 14.82 10.41 -22.29
C THR A 131 15.07 9.04 -21.63
N PRO A 132 15.44 8.00 -22.38
CA PRO A 132 15.73 6.68 -21.79
C PRO A 132 16.77 6.75 -20.66
N ASP A 133 17.90 7.45 -20.88
CA ASP A 133 18.97 7.56 -19.88
C ASP A 133 18.53 8.32 -18.62
N GLU A 134 17.76 9.41 -18.78
CA GLU A 134 17.22 10.16 -17.67
C GLU A 134 16.19 9.34 -16.88
N ARG A 135 15.40 8.51 -17.57
CA ARG A 135 14.44 7.60 -16.93
C ARG A 135 15.14 6.56 -16.07
N ASP A 136 16.20 5.95 -16.60
CA ASP A 136 16.99 4.96 -15.87
C ASP A 136 17.67 5.58 -14.65
N ALA A 137 18.25 6.79 -14.81
CA ALA A 137 18.84 7.55 -13.72
C ALA A 137 17.82 7.92 -12.64
N PHE A 138 16.62 8.37 -13.05
CA PHE A 138 15.51 8.70 -12.15
C PHE A 138 15.04 7.48 -11.35
N LEU A 139 14.81 6.35 -12.03
CA LEU A 139 14.35 5.11 -11.36
C LEU A 139 15.42 4.54 -10.43
N LYS A 140 16.71 4.64 -10.81
CA LYS A 140 17.83 4.25 -9.96
C LYS A 140 17.89 5.12 -8.70
N GLY A 141 17.82 6.44 -8.86
CA GLY A 141 17.86 7.38 -7.73
C GLY A 141 16.68 7.18 -6.77
N LEU A 142 15.48 6.93 -7.30
CA LEU A 142 14.29 6.67 -6.50
C LEU A 142 14.42 5.36 -5.69
N ARG A 143 14.96 4.30 -6.31
CA ARG A 143 15.24 3.03 -5.60
C ARG A 143 16.25 3.23 -4.49
N THR A 144 17.37 3.88 -4.78
CA THR A 144 18.43 4.16 -3.78
C THR A 144 17.86 4.94 -2.58
N LEU A 145 16.98 5.93 -2.82
CA LEU A 145 16.34 6.67 -1.74
C LEU A 145 15.38 5.79 -0.93
N ALA A 146 14.59 4.94 -1.60
CA ALA A 146 13.66 4.03 -0.95
C ALA A 146 14.39 3.03 -0.04
N ASP A 147 15.48 2.44 -0.53
CA ASP A 147 16.30 1.48 0.22
C ASP A 147 16.90 2.13 1.47
N ALA A 148 17.48 3.32 1.34
CA ALA A 148 18.04 4.07 2.47
C ALA A 148 16.97 4.38 3.55
N LEU A 149 15.75 4.75 3.14
CA LEU A 149 14.65 5.02 4.08
C LEU A 149 14.18 3.76 4.81
N VAL A 150 14.18 2.61 4.13
CA VAL A 150 13.83 1.31 4.75
C VAL A 150 14.90 0.89 5.76
N GLU A 151 16.18 0.99 5.42
CA GLU A 151 17.31 0.67 6.29
C GLU A 151 17.29 1.52 7.57
N GLU A 152 17.17 2.84 7.44
CA GLU A 152 17.09 3.75 8.60
C GLU A 152 15.85 3.48 9.48
N SER A 153 14.73 3.04 8.88
CA SER A 153 13.52 2.67 9.62
C SER A 153 13.68 1.37 10.38
N ALA A 154 14.52 0.46 9.91
CA ALA A 154 14.84 -0.80 10.59
C ALA A 154 15.72 -0.59 11.82
N ASP A 155 16.61 0.40 11.81
CA ASP A 155 17.54 0.75 12.90
C ASP A 155 16.97 1.81 13.88
N GLY A 156 15.81 2.36 13.61
CA GLY A 156 15.19 3.45 14.38
C GLY A 156 14.70 3.06 15.78
N PRO A 157 14.73 3.99 16.76
CA PRO A 157 14.48 3.76 18.20
C PRO A 157 13.04 3.36 18.54
N PHE A 158 12.13 3.28 17.59
CA PHE A 158 10.72 2.92 17.85
C PHE A 158 10.47 1.42 18.10
N ARG A 159 11.45 0.53 17.87
CA ARG A 159 11.32 -0.91 18.18
C ARG A 159 11.62 -1.30 19.64
N SER A 160 12.20 -0.40 20.43
CA SER A 160 12.57 -0.70 21.83
C SER A 160 11.39 -0.73 22.81
N HIS A 161 10.25 -0.13 22.47
CA HIS A 161 9.12 -0.04 23.41
C HIS A 161 8.18 -1.27 23.41
N HIS A 162 8.14 -2.05 22.33
CA HIS A 162 7.33 -3.27 22.31
C HIS A 162 7.98 -4.48 22.98
N ARG A 163 9.33 -4.55 23.06
CA ARG A 163 10.02 -5.64 23.77
C ARG A 163 10.06 -5.46 25.29
N ALA A 164 10.00 -4.22 25.79
CA ALA A 164 10.02 -3.94 27.23
C ALA A 164 8.67 -4.23 27.91
N ALA A 165 7.55 -4.10 27.19
CA ALA A 165 6.21 -4.35 27.74
C ALA A 165 5.94 -5.86 27.97
N HIS A 166 6.50 -6.74 27.14
CA HIS A 166 6.32 -8.20 27.30
C HIS A 166 7.17 -8.80 28.45
N ARG A 167 8.31 -8.21 28.80
CA ARG A 167 9.15 -8.70 29.91
C ARG A 167 8.62 -8.34 31.30
N ARG A 168 7.76 -7.32 31.42
CA ARG A 168 7.22 -6.91 32.73
C ARG A 168 5.97 -7.67 33.17
N ARG A 169 5.31 -8.44 32.29
CA ARG A 169 4.14 -9.25 32.62
C ARG A 169 4.47 -10.67 33.13
N SER A 170 5.67 -11.18 32.87
CA SER A 170 6.04 -12.54 33.27
C SER A 170 6.64 -12.65 34.69
N HIS A 171 6.72 -11.55 35.45
CA HIS A 171 7.32 -11.56 36.79
C HIS A 171 6.34 -11.27 37.92
N ARG A 172 5.02 -11.27 37.65
CA ARG A 172 3.98 -10.96 38.66
C ARG A 172 3.09 -12.12 39.06
N ASP A 173 3.27 -13.31 38.51
CA ASP A 173 2.52 -14.51 38.91
C ASP A 173 3.48 -15.63 39.38
N ARG A 174 3.99 -15.47 40.60
CA ARG A 174 4.44 -16.60 41.45
C ARG A 174 3.71 -16.43 42.77
N PRO A 175 2.79 -17.32 43.12
CA PRO A 175 2.24 -17.40 44.47
C PRO A 175 3.26 -18.05 45.40
N VAL A 176 3.31 -17.53 46.61
CA VAL A 176 4.01 -18.08 47.78
C VAL A 176 3.23 -19.28 48.31
#